data_c69ddc62373bfc2eb2695af613051f36
#
_entry.id   c69ddc62373bfc2eb2695af613051f36
#
_cell.length_a   1.000
_cell.length_b   1.000
_cell.length_c   1.000
_cell.angle_alpha   90.00
_cell.angle_beta   90.00
_cell.angle_gamma   90.00
#
_symmetry.space_group_name_H-M   'P 1'
#
loop_
_entity.id
_entity.type
_entity.pdbx_description
1 polymer ?
#
loop_
_entity_poly.entity_id
_entity_poly.type
_entity_poly.pdbx_seq_one_letter_code
_entity_poly.pdbx_strand_id
1 'polypeptide(L)'
;MTLLYILYSSKHKAIKVGISDVSGKRFASHRQKGWVLIKYWWFSERDKARSVESLVVKTLTGKYGHFLHKEDMPQGGYTETFDASKITRRGLVRMVNKAIKDLS
;
A
#
# COMPACT_ATOMS: atom_id res chain seq x y z
N MET A 1 -8.68 -15.50 2.68
CA MET A 1 -8.71 -14.33 1.81
C MET A 1 -7.75 -13.26 2.28
N THR A 2 -7.15 -12.55 1.35
CA THR A 2 -6.18 -11.50 1.65
C THR A 2 -6.63 -10.20 0.98
N LEU A 3 -6.54 -9.11 1.72
CA LEU A 3 -6.87 -7.77 1.26
C LEU A 3 -5.59 -7.05 0.85
N LEU A 4 -5.57 -6.55 -0.38
CA LEU A 4 -4.56 -5.58 -0.83
C LEU A 4 -5.22 -4.21 -0.79
N TYR A 5 -4.55 -3.22 -0.23
CA TYR A 5 -5.18 -1.91 -0.02
C TYR A 5 -4.22 -0.76 -0.30
N ILE A 6 -4.80 0.39 -0.63
CA ILE A 6 -4.10 1.66 -0.75
C ILE A 6 -4.66 2.59 0.31
N LEU A 7 -3.78 3.18 1.10
CA LEU A 7 -4.12 4.15 2.14
C LEU A 7 -3.46 5.49 1.85
N TYR A 8 -4.08 6.55 2.34
CA TYR A 8 -3.55 7.91 2.23
C TYR A 8 -3.53 8.57 3.61
N SER A 9 -2.48 9.31 3.91
CA SER A 9 -2.36 10.12 5.12
C SER A 9 -2.24 11.59 4.73
N SER A 10 -3.22 12.40 5.12
CA SER A 10 -3.16 13.86 4.91
C SER A 10 -2.10 14.51 5.80
N LYS A 11 -1.89 13.97 7.00
CA LYS A 11 -0.88 14.46 7.93
C LYS A 11 0.52 14.37 7.33
N HIS A 12 0.86 13.22 6.77
CA HIS A 12 2.18 12.97 6.20
C HIS A 12 2.26 13.28 4.71
N LYS A 13 1.13 13.55 4.06
CA LYS A 13 1.04 13.71 2.59
C LYS A 13 1.68 12.52 1.90
N ALA A 14 1.35 11.33 2.38
CA ALA A 14 1.92 10.07 1.95
C ALA A 14 0.82 9.10 1.51
N ILE A 15 1.20 8.21 0.61
CA ILE A 15 0.34 7.14 0.15
C ILE A 15 1.05 5.81 0.43
N LYS A 16 0.28 4.76 0.72
CA LYS A 16 0.83 3.47 1.13
C LYS A 16 0.06 2.34 0.46
N VAL A 17 0.80 1.29 0.07
CA VAL A 17 0.20 0.03 -0.36
C VAL A 17 0.54 -1.04 0.67
N GLY A 18 -0.40 -1.93 0.96
CA GLY A 18 -0.19 -2.99 1.93
C GLY A 18 -1.13 -4.16 1.74
N ILE A 19 -0.87 -5.23 2.49
CA ILE A 19 -1.76 -6.39 2.52
C ILE A 19 -2.17 -6.69 3.95
N SER A 20 -3.35 -7.27 4.11
CA SER A 20 -3.88 -7.69 5.39
C SER A 20 -4.67 -8.97 5.21
N ASP A 21 -4.75 -9.77 6.28
CA ASP A 21 -5.63 -10.93 6.28
C ASP A 21 -7.10 -10.49 6.45
N VAL A 22 -8.00 -11.47 6.51
CA VAL A 22 -9.44 -11.22 6.65
C VAL A 22 -9.79 -10.53 7.98
N SER A 23 -8.94 -10.63 9.01
CA SER A 23 -9.18 -9.97 10.30
C SER A 23 -9.04 -8.45 10.22
N GLY A 24 -8.27 -7.95 9.26
CA GLY A 24 -8.08 -6.53 9.06
C GLY A 24 -7.27 -5.82 10.16
N LYS A 25 -6.55 -6.55 11.01
CA LYS A 25 -5.81 -5.97 12.13
C LYS A 25 -4.79 -4.93 11.67
N ARG A 26 -4.06 -5.23 10.61
CA ARG A 26 -3.04 -4.33 10.07
C ARG A 26 -3.66 -3.06 9.52
N PHE A 27 -4.79 -3.20 8.82
CA PHE A 27 -5.57 -2.08 8.31
C PHE A 27 -6.08 -1.21 9.46
N ALA A 28 -6.62 -1.84 10.51
CA ALA A 28 -7.14 -1.12 11.67
C ALA A 28 -6.07 -0.29 12.39
N SER A 29 -4.84 -0.81 12.52
CA SER A 29 -3.76 -0.04 13.16
C SER A 29 -3.38 1.19 12.35
N HIS A 30 -3.40 1.12 11.03
CA HIS A 30 -3.16 2.30 10.19
C HIS A 30 -4.30 3.32 10.33
N ARG A 31 -5.56 2.86 10.34
CA ARG A 31 -6.71 3.76 10.50
C ARG A 31 -6.65 4.53 11.81
N GLN A 32 -6.22 3.89 12.88
CA GLN A 32 -6.06 4.55 14.18
C GLN A 32 -5.03 5.67 14.15
N LYS A 33 -4.09 5.63 13.20
CA LYS A 33 -3.08 6.66 13.00
C LYS A 33 -3.47 7.68 11.94
N GLY A 34 -4.73 7.71 11.53
CA GLY A 34 -5.25 8.71 10.60
C GLY A 34 -5.13 8.37 9.12
N TRP A 35 -4.75 7.15 8.78
CA TRP A 35 -4.72 6.71 7.39
C TRP A 35 -6.12 6.40 6.89
N VAL A 36 -6.42 6.79 5.66
CA VAL A 36 -7.73 6.65 5.04
C VAL A 36 -7.66 5.68 3.87
N LEU A 37 -8.64 4.78 3.78
CA LEU A 37 -8.72 3.83 2.68
C LEU A 37 -9.09 4.52 1.37
N ILE A 38 -8.28 4.31 0.34
CA ILE A 38 -8.53 4.81 -1.01
C ILE A 38 -9.16 3.73 -1.88
N LYS A 39 -8.58 2.52 -1.88
CA LYS A 39 -9.09 1.40 -2.65
C LYS A 39 -8.57 0.09 -2.08
N TYR A 40 -9.29 -1.00 -2.35
CA TYR A 40 -8.87 -2.33 -1.94
C TYR A 40 -9.25 -3.37 -3.01
N TRP A 41 -8.54 -4.49 -2.94
CA TRP A 41 -8.80 -5.66 -3.79
C TRP A 41 -8.75 -6.91 -2.92
N TRP A 42 -9.65 -7.87 -3.18
CA TRP A 42 -9.64 -9.15 -2.50
C TRP A 42 -8.94 -10.21 -3.33
N PHE A 43 -8.12 -11.02 -2.69
CA PHE A 43 -7.45 -12.16 -3.30
C PHE A 43 -7.79 -13.40 -2.51
N SER A 44 -8.04 -14.52 -3.21
CA SER A 44 -8.28 -15.81 -2.55
C SER A 44 -7.00 -16.38 -1.94
N GLU A 45 -5.84 -16.04 -2.52
CA GLU A 45 -4.54 -16.53 -2.09
C GLU A 45 -3.64 -15.39 -1.65
N ARG A 46 -3.02 -15.56 -0.47
CA ARG A 46 -2.11 -14.56 0.09
C ARG A 46 -0.89 -14.35 -0.79
N ASP A 47 -0.34 -15.43 -1.37
CA ASP A 47 0.87 -15.35 -2.20
C ASP A 47 0.67 -14.45 -3.42
N LYS A 48 -0.53 -14.50 -4.01
CA LYS A 48 -0.85 -13.66 -5.15
C LYS A 48 -0.93 -12.18 -4.76
N ALA A 49 -1.59 -11.89 -3.64
CA ALA A 49 -1.66 -10.53 -3.11
C ALA A 49 -0.26 -9.99 -2.79
N ARG A 50 0.58 -10.82 -2.17
CA ARG A 50 1.96 -10.46 -1.83
C ARG A 50 2.79 -10.19 -3.09
N SER A 51 2.62 -11.00 -4.13
CA SER A 51 3.34 -10.81 -5.39
C SER A 51 2.98 -9.47 -6.04
N VAL A 52 1.70 -9.11 -6.03
CA VAL A 52 1.23 -7.83 -6.57
C VAL A 52 1.80 -6.68 -5.74
N GLU A 53 1.69 -6.75 -4.41
CA GLU A 53 2.25 -5.74 -3.52
C GLU A 53 3.75 -5.56 -3.75
N SER A 54 4.49 -6.67 -3.78
CA SER A 54 5.95 -6.63 -3.95
C SER A 54 6.36 -5.99 -5.27
N LEU A 55 5.65 -6.30 -6.35
CA LEU A 55 5.94 -5.72 -7.66
C LEU A 55 5.71 -4.21 -7.64
N VAL A 56 4.60 -3.76 -7.07
CA VAL A 56 4.26 -2.34 -7.00
C VAL A 56 5.25 -1.60 -6.10
N VAL A 57 5.51 -2.12 -4.90
CA VAL A 57 6.43 -1.52 -3.94
C VAL A 57 7.85 -1.45 -4.52
N LYS A 58 8.32 -2.53 -5.13
CA LYS A 58 9.66 -2.58 -5.73
C LYS A 58 9.80 -1.55 -6.86
N THR A 59 8.79 -1.44 -7.70
CA THR A 59 8.79 -0.47 -8.80
C THR A 59 8.85 0.97 -8.27
N LEU A 60 8.03 1.30 -7.29
CA LEU A 60 7.99 2.64 -6.72
C LEU A 60 9.24 2.96 -5.90
N THR A 61 9.75 2.00 -5.14
CA THR A 61 10.97 2.17 -4.36
C THR A 61 12.17 2.41 -5.27
N GLY A 62 12.23 1.69 -6.38
CA GLY A 62 13.30 1.88 -7.38
C GLY A 62 13.25 3.24 -8.05
N LYS A 63 12.06 3.81 -8.18
CA LYS A 63 11.86 5.11 -8.84
C LYS A 63 11.97 6.29 -7.88
N TYR A 64 11.40 6.18 -6.67
CA TYR A 64 11.27 7.30 -5.73
C TYR A 64 11.88 7.05 -4.36
N GLY A 65 12.20 5.79 -4.00
CA GLY A 65 12.52 5.40 -2.63
C GLY A 65 11.26 5.40 -1.75
N HIS A 66 11.37 4.85 -0.55
CA HIS A 66 10.27 4.98 0.42
C HIS A 66 10.30 6.41 1.00
N PHE A 67 9.15 6.89 1.47
CA PHE A 67 8.97 8.29 1.84
C PHE A 67 9.11 8.54 3.34
N LEU A 68 8.40 7.76 4.17
CA LEU A 68 8.41 7.98 5.61
C LEU A 68 9.53 7.19 6.28
N HIS A 69 9.90 7.63 7.49
CA HIS A 69 10.89 6.97 8.31
C HIS A 69 10.19 6.09 9.36
N LYS A 70 10.97 5.22 9.98
CA LYS A 70 10.46 4.29 10.99
C LYS A 70 9.75 5.05 12.14
N GLU A 71 10.25 6.20 12.51
CA GLU A 71 9.69 7.04 13.57
C GLU A 71 8.31 7.58 13.21
N ASP A 72 8.04 7.79 11.93
CA ASP A 72 6.74 8.29 11.44
C ASP A 72 5.68 7.19 11.43
N MET A 73 6.09 5.93 11.50
CA MET A 73 5.23 4.76 11.36
C MET A 73 5.43 3.79 12.53
N PRO A 74 5.07 4.19 13.77
CA PRO A 74 5.26 3.31 14.93
C PRO A 74 4.52 1.98 14.79
N GLN A 75 3.44 1.95 14.01
CA GLN A 75 2.69 0.73 13.73
C GLN A 75 3.33 -0.16 12.65
N GLY A 76 4.46 0.27 12.07
CA GLY A 76 5.16 -0.47 11.01
C GLY A 76 4.72 -0.11 9.59
N GLY A 77 5.45 -0.61 8.60
CA GLY A 77 5.10 -0.43 7.18
C GLY A 77 5.69 0.82 6.53
N TYR A 78 6.69 1.44 7.13
CA TYR A 78 7.28 2.67 6.58
C TYR A 78 7.95 2.47 5.22
N THR A 79 8.45 1.27 4.92
CA THR A 79 9.12 0.97 3.65
C THR A 79 8.14 0.88 2.47
N GLU A 80 6.85 0.86 2.75
CA GLU A 80 5.78 0.76 1.74
C GLU A 80 5.03 2.08 1.59
N THR A 81 5.66 3.20 2.01
CA THR A 81 5.10 4.54 1.93
C THR A 81 5.78 5.35 0.85
N PHE A 82 5.02 6.18 0.14
CA PHE A 82 5.50 6.98 -0.98
C PHE A 82 4.96 8.39 -0.90
N ASP A 83 5.70 9.34 -1.47
CA ASP A 83 5.33 10.74 -1.50
C ASP A 83 4.11 10.93 -2.40
N ALA A 84 3.00 11.37 -1.84
CA ALA A 84 1.76 11.57 -2.58
C ALA A 84 1.84 12.70 -3.61
N SER A 85 2.88 13.54 -3.57
CA SER A 85 3.13 14.54 -4.61
C SER A 85 3.77 13.94 -5.86
N LYS A 86 4.40 12.76 -5.72
CA LYS A 86 5.10 12.09 -6.83
C LYS A 86 4.27 11.00 -7.49
N ILE A 87 3.36 10.37 -6.74
CA ILE A 87 2.44 9.37 -7.27
C ILE A 87 1.03 9.71 -6.79
N THR A 88 0.10 9.90 -7.74
CA THR A 88 -1.29 10.19 -7.41
C THR A 88 -2.01 8.92 -6.98
N ARG A 89 -3.15 9.09 -6.27
CA ARG A 89 -4.01 7.97 -5.89
C ARG A 89 -4.43 7.18 -7.13
N ARG A 90 -4.89 7.89 -8.16
CA ARG A 90 -5.30 7.27 -9.43
C ARG A 90 -4.13 6.55 -10.10
N GLY A 91 -2.95 7.14 -10.11
CA GLY A 91 -1.75 6.52 -10.67
C GLY A 91 -1.39 5.23 -9.95
N LEU A 92 -1.48 5.21 -8.63
CA LEU A 92 -1.20 3.99 -7.86
C LEU A 92 -2.25 2.92 -8.10
N VAL A 93 -3.54 3.28 -8.18
CA VAL A 93 -4.61 2.33 -8.52
C VAL A 93 -4.35 1.68 -9.88
N ARG A 94 -3.97 2.47 -10.88
CA ARG A 94 -3.63 1.96 -12.21
C ARG A 94 -2.44 1.00 -12.16
N MET A 95 -1.43 1.33 -11.36
CA MET A 95 -0.25 0.49 -11.22
C MET A 95 -0.60 -0.86 -10.59
N VAL A 96 -1.46 -0.88 -9.58
CA VAL A 96 -1.92 -2.12 -8.95
C VAL A 96 -2.72 -2.95 -9.97
N ASN A 97 -3.67 -2.34 -10.68
CA ASN A 97 -4.46 -3.04 -11.69
C ASN A 97 -3.58 -3.64 -12.78
N LYS A 98 -2.55 -2.91 -13.22
CA LYS A 98 -1.61 -3.42 -14.21
C LYS A 98 -0.81 -4.60 -13.66
N ALA A 99 -0.34 -4.51 -12.42
CA ALA A 99 0.40 -5.59 -11.77
C ALA A 99 -0.45 -6.85 -11.65
N ILE A 100 -1.72 -6.71 -11.28
CA ILE A 100 -2.65 -7.84 -11.22
C ILE A 100 -2.76 -8.51 -12.58
N LYS A 101 -2.93 -7.72 -13.63
CA LYS A 101 -3.04 -8.22 -15.00
C LYS A 101 -1.76 -8.92 -15.45
N ASP A 102 -0.60 -8.32 -15.19
CA ASP A 102 0.70 -8.83 -15.61
C ASP A 102 1.06 -10.13 -14.90
N LEU A 103 0.58 -10.33 -13.67
CA LEU A 103 0.85 -11.52 -12.86
C LEU A 103 -0.24 -12.60 -12.99
N SER A 104 -1.25 -12.37 -13.78
CA SER A 104 -2.34 -13.33 -13.98
C SER A 104 -1.99 -14.42 -14.96
#